data_2ecb0f06cda7202de7b97da2ce156c70
#
_entry.id   2ecb0f06cda7202de7b97da2ce156c70
#
_cell.length_a   1.000
_cell.length_b   1.000
_cell.length_c   1.000
_cell.angle_alpha   90.00
_cell.angle_beta   90.00
_cell.angle_gamma   90.00
#
_symmetry.space_group_name_H-M   'P 1'
#
loop_
_entity.id
_entity.type
_entity.pdbx_description
1 polymer ?
#
loop_
_entity_poly.entity_id
_entity_poly.type
_entity_poly.pdbx_seq_one_letter_code
_entity_poly.pdbx_strand_id
1 'polypeptide(L)'
;DLFNDEKHQKEGWKFKYRNEKVCAFQKEGEKVWIEFIESEFGKPEEILRSFDFTVTKMAYYKEPKYEEKEDDYFPFSFTDIVGYEYKLLYHEKFFEHLHMKRLVIDENIPFPVSTWERSYKYKGMVTICVGRQRKNFYRLLKV
;
A
#
# COMPACT_ATOMS: atom_id res chain seq x y z
N ASP A 1 9.59 2.41 -18.73
CA ASP A 1 9.53 1.20 -17.87
C ASP A 1 10.79 1.11 -17.01
N LEU A 2 10.67 1.45 -15.73
CA LEU A 2 11.79 1.53 -14.78
C LEU A 2 12.62 0.22 -14.68
N PHE A 3 12.05 -0.93 -15.02
CA PHE A 3 12.68 -2.25 -14.92
C PHE A 3 12.98 -2.91 -16.26
N ASN A 4 12.65 -2.28 -17.38
CA ASN A 4 13.07 -2.72 -18.71
C ASN A 4 14.41 -2.11 -19.13
N ASP A 5 15.04 -1.32 -18.25
CA ASP A 5 16.35 -0.78 -18.46
C ASP A 5 17.40 -1.89 -18.34
N GLU A 6 18.38 -1.91 -19.23
CA GLU A 6 19.50 -2.87 -19.24
C GLU A 6 20.22 -2.95 -17.88
N LYS A 7 20.24 -1.84 -17.11
CA LYS A 7 20.81 -1.81 -15.78
C LYS A 7 20.07 -2.73 -14.81
N HIS A 8 18.75 -2.69 -14.78
CA HIS A 8 17.95 -3.49 -13.85
C HIS A 8 17.92 -4.97 -14.25
N GLN A 9 18.02 -5.27 -15.53
CA GLN A 9 18.20 -6.64 -16.01
C GLN A 9 19.54 -7.22 -15.57
N LYS A 10 20.62 -6.43 -15.62
CA LYS A 10 21.95 -6.81 -15.08
C LYS A 10 21.96 -7.00 -13.57
N GLU A 11 21.06 -6.34 -12.84
CA GLU A 11 20.88 -6.51 -11.39
C GLU A 11 20.02 -7.74 -11.05
N GLY A 12 19.57 -8.51 -12.04
CA GLY A 12 18.81 -9.77 -11.86
C GLY A 12 17.32 -9.56 -11.66
N TRP A 13 16.77 -8.37 -11.97
CA TRP A 13 15.34 -8.16 -11.97
C TRP A 13 14.69 -8.74 -13.21
N LYS A 14 13.61 -9.50 -13.03
CA LYS A 14 12.84 -10.14 -14.09
C LYS A 14 11.37 -9.77 -13.99
N PHE A 15 10.77 -9.52 -15.15
CA PHE A 15 9.33 -9.38 -15.26
C PHE A 15 8.62 -10.66 -14.79
N LYS A 16 7.57 -10.54 -14.00
CA LYS A 16 6.80 -11.67 -13.48
C LYS A 16 5.42 -11.76 -14.13
N TYR A 17 4.63 -10.71 -14.02
CA TYR A 17 3.30 -10.61 -14.64
C TYR A 17 2.82 -9.16 -14.71
N ARG A 18 1.83 -8.92 -15.55
CA ARG A 18 1.08 -7.68 -15.63
C ARG A 18 -0.39 -7.95 -15.87
N ASN A 19 -1.24 -7.16 -15.26
CA ASN A 19 -2.66 -7.05 -15.56
C ASN A 19 -3.06 -5.57 -15.63
N GLU A 20 -4.35 -5.27 -15.73
CA GLU A 20 -4.85 -3.90 -15.84
C GLU A 20 -4.54 -3.00 -14.64
N LYS A 21 -4.19 -3.58 -13.49
CA LYS A 21 -4.04 -2.86 -12.22
C LYS A 21 -2.63 -2.92 -11.65
N VAL A 22 -1.86 -3.93 -12.02
CA VAL A 22 -0.60 -4.27 -11.35
C VAL A 22 0.44 -4.72 -12.36
N CYS A 23 1.67 -4.25 -12.19
CA CYS A 23 2.86 -4.76 -12.87
C CYS A 23 3.83 -5.31 -11.83
N ALA A 24 4.28 -6.55 -11.96
CA ALA A 24 5.10 -7.23 -10.98
C ALA A 24 6.47 -7.65 -11.51
N PHE A 25 7.48 -7.47 -10.67
CA PHE A 25 8.87 -7.85 -10.92
C PHE A 25 9.44 -8.64 -9.75
N GLN A 26 10.31 -9.58 -10.04
CA GLN A 26 10.98 -10.41 -9.04
C GLN A 26 12.48 -10.42 -9.29
N LYS A 27 13.27 -10.27 -8.23
CA LYS A 27 14.72 -10.43 -8.31
C LYS A 27 15.08 -11.90 -8.31
N GLU A 28 16.03 -12.28 -9.14
CA GLU A 28 16.50 -13.66 -9.23
C GLU A 28 17.06 -14.16 -7.89
N GLY A 29 16.64 -15.35 -7.48
CA GLY A 29 16.98 -15.94 -6.18
C GLY A 29 16.12 -15.48 -5.00
N GLU A 30 15.31 -14.41 -5.15
CA GLU A 30 14.43 -13.92 -4.11
C GLU A 30 13.04 -14.58 -4.17
N LYS A 31 12.45 -14.84 -2.99
CA LYS A 31 11.07 -15.37 -2.90
C LYS A 31 10.01 -14.27 -2.97
N VAL A 32 10.42 -13.04 -2.68
CA VAL A 32 9.53 -11.86 -2.65
C VAL A 32 9.59 -11.16 -3.99
N TRP A 33 8.48 -10.57 -4.42
CA TRP A 33 8.38 -9.73 -5.61
C TRP A 33 7.83 -8.36 -5.27
N ILE A 34 8.04 -7.42 -6.16
CA ILE A 34 7.54 -6.05 -6.05
C ILE A 34 6.38 -5.89 -7.03
N GLU A 35 5.27 -5.36 -6.54
CA GLU A 35 4.09 -5.03 -7.32
C GLU A 35 3.94 -3.51 -7.42
N PHE A 36 3.89 -3.01 -8.64
CA PHE A 36 3.54 -1.63 -8.94
C PHE A 36 2.04 -1.56 -9.20
N ILE A 37 1.32 -0.90 -8.30
CA ILE A 37 -0.12 -0.70 -8.45
C ILE A 37 -0.33 0.49 -9.38
N GLU A 38 -0.95 0.24 -10.54
CA GLU A 38 -1.18 1.24 -11.59
C GLU A 38 -2.62 1.79 -11.56
N SER A 39 -3.46 1.30 -10.68
CA SER A 39 -4.89 1.66 -10.59
C SER A 39 -5.23 2.61 -9.45
N GLU A 40 -4.33 2.82 -8.51
CA GLU A 40 -4.57 3.60 -7.30
C GLU A 40 -3.55 4.75 -7.21
N PHE A 41 -4.05 5.98 -7.24
CA PHE A 41 -3.25 7.18 -7.12
C PHE A 41 -3.85 8.10 -6.06
N GLY A 42 -3.01 8.73 -5.26
CA GLY A 42 -3.46 9.64 -4.22
C GLY A 42 -2.42 9.84 -3.13
N LYS A 43 -2.80 10.55 -2.10
CA LYS A 43 -1.96 10.69 -0.91
C LYS A 43 -1.86 9.36 -0.17
N PRO A 44 -0.74 9.07 0.51
CA PRO A 44 -0.55 7.81 1.24
C PRO A 44 -1.70 7.49 2.20
N GLU A 45 -2.24 8.49 2.90
CA GLU A 45 -3.36 8.34 3.83
C GLU A 45 -4.65 7.88 3.12
N GLU A 46 -4.91 8.41 1.93
CA GLU A 46 -6.10 8.08 1.13
C GLU A 46 -6.00 6.65 0.61
N ILE A 47 -4.83 6.28 0.10
CA ILE A 47 -4.56 4.92 -0.38
C ILE A 47 -4.68 3.91 0.77
N LEU A 48 -4.09 4.19 1.93
CA LEU A 48 -4.17 3.29 3.08
C LEU A 48 -5.59 3.12 3.63
N ARG A 49 -6.46 4.13 3.49
CA ARG A 49 -7.88 4.00 3.88
C ARG A 49 -8.63 2.94 3.08
N SER A 50 -8.26 2.74 1.82
CA SER A 50 -8.90 1.75 0.94
C SER A 50 -8.50 0.31 1.27
N PHE A 51 -7.43 0.10 2.03
CA PHE A 51 -6.96 -1.23 2.41
C PHE A 51 -7.91 -1.88 3.42
N ASP A 52 -8.12 -3.16 3.29
CA ASP A 52 -9.10 -3.91 4.06
C ASP A 52 -8.58 -4.47 5.38
N PHE A 53 -7.28 -4.76 5.49
CA PHE A 53 -6.70 -5.34 6.70
C PHE A 53 -5.78 -4.35 7.41
N THR A 54 -5.90 -4.28 8.74
CA THR A 54 -5.05 -3.38 9.54
C THR A 54 -3.55 -3.68 9.39
N VAL A 55 -3.19 -4.95 9.20
CA VAL A 55 -1.79 -5.41 9.00
C VAL A 55 -1.24 -5.13 7.60
N THR A 56 -2.05 -4.63 6.68
CA THR A 56 -1.59 -4.17 5.36
C THR A 56 -1.52 -2.65 5.28
N LYS A 57 -2.02 -1.94 6.29
CA LYS A 57 -2.05 -0.48 6.33
C LYS A 57 -0.74 0.10 6.84
N MET A 58 0.29 0.03 6.01
CA MET A 58 1.59 0.65 6.26
C MET A 58 2.14 1.20 4.94
N ALA A 59 2.64 2.42 4.97
CA ALA A 59 3.29 3.06 3.85
C ALA A 59 4.61 3.68 4.28
N TYR A 60 5.66 3.44 3.50
CA TYR A 60 6.92 4.15 3.58
C TYR A 60 7.09 4.95 2.29
N TYR A 61 7.23 6.25 2.39
CA TYR A 61 7.22 7.13 1.22
C TYR A 61 8.17 8.31 1.39
N LYS A 62 8.48 8.92 0.26
CA LYS A 62 9.37 10.06 0.15
C LYS A 62 8.52 11.29 -0.15
N GLU A 63 8.66 12.33 0.67
CA GLU A 63 7.95 13.59 0.54
C GLU A 63 8.95 14.72 0.23
N PRO A 64 8.68 15.59 -0.75
CA PRO A 64 9.54 16.73 -1.02
C PRO A 64 9.42 17.77 0.10
N LYS A 65 10.55 18.37 0.48
CA LYS A 65 10.60 19.56 1.32
C LYS A 65 10.67 20.78 0.43
N TYR A 66 9.80 21.73 0.70
CA TYR A 66 9.70 22.98 -0.03
C TYR A 66 10.23 24.13 0.80
N GLU A 67 10.92 25.05 0.16
CA GLU A 67 11.34 26.33 0.72
C GLU A 67 10.75 27.45 -0.14
N GLU A 68 10.09 28.40 0.50
CA GLU A 68 9.61 29.61 -0.16
C GLU A 68 10.78 30.56 -0.33
N LYS A 69 11.06 30.92 -1.58
CA LYS A 69 12.02 31.97 -1.91
C LYS A 69 11.26 33.19 -2.38
N GLU A 70 11.47 34.27 -1.69
CA GLU A 70 11.06 35.59 -2.18
C GLU A 70 12.09 36.08 -3.19
N ASP A 71 11.63 36.39 -4.39
CA ASP A 71 12.48 37.03 -5.40
C ASP A 71 12.22 38.54 -5.32
N ASP A 72 13.27 39.31 -5.01
CA ASP A 72 13.20 40.79 -4.96
C ASP A 72 12.79 41.44 -6.28
N TYR A 73 12.85 40.71 -7.37
CA TYR A 73 12.56 41.20 -8.72
C TYR A 73 11.13 40.91 -9.22
N PHE A 74 10.47 39.90 -8.66
CA PHE A 74 9.10 39.54 -9.05
C PHE A 74 8.20 39.43 -7.82
N PRO A 75 6.95 39.93 -7.89
CA PRO A 75 6.01 39.91 -6.76
C PRO A 75 5.39 38.52 -6.53
N PHE A 76 6.07 37.45 -6.96
CA PHE A 76 5.61 36.08 -6.81
C PHE A 76 6.65 35.28 -6.04
N SER A 77 6.21 34.60 -4.98
CA SER A 77 7.04 33.61 -4.29
C SER A 77 7.13 32.34 -5.10
N PHE A 78 8.33 31.81 -5.26
CA PHE A 78 8.59 30.51 -5.88
C PHE A 78 8.86 29.49 -4.78
N THR A 79 8.29 28.30 -4.97
CA THR A 79 8.52 27.19 -4.04
C THR A 79 9.48 26.20 -4.69
N ASP A 80 10.70 26.15 -4.17
CA ASP A 80 11.73 25.20 -4.63
C ASP A 80 11.76 23.95 -3.77
N ILE A 81 12.04 22.80 -4.38
CA ILE A 81 12.30 21.56 -3.66
C ILE A 81 13.75 21.60 -3.17
N VAL A 82 13.94 21.79 -1.87
CA VAL A 82 15.27 21.88 -1.24
C VAL A 82 15.78 20.53 -0.73
N GLY A 83 14.95 19.51 -0.75
CA GLY A 83 15.31 18.17 -0.30
C GLY A 83 14.14 17.24 -0.23
N TYR A 84 14.35 16.10 0.42
CA TYR A 84 13.32 15.09 0.62
C TYR A 84 13.35 14.57 2.04
N GLU A 85 12.18 14.19 2.54
CA GLU A 85 12.00 13.53 3.82
C GLU A 85 11.35 12.16 3.62
N TYR A 86 11.84 11.16 4.34
CA TYR A 86 11.21 9.85 4.34
C TYR A 86 10.23 9.75 5.51
N LYS A 87 9.01 9.34 5.21
CA LYS A 87 7.94 9.20 6.19
C LYS A 87 7.42 7.78 6.25
N LEU A 88 7.02 7.40 7.44
CA LEU A 88 6.37 6.14 7.73
C LEU A 88 4.97 6.42 8.25
N LEU A 89 3.97 5.87 7.58
CA LEU A 89 2.56 5.96 7.96
C LEU A 89 2.01 4.56 8.18
N TYR A 90 1.30 4.33 9.25
CA TYR A 90 0.70 3.04 9.55
C TYR A 90 -0.57 3.19 10.41
N HIS A 91 -1.43 2.18 10.34
CA HIS A 91 -2.61 2.08 11.19
C HIS A 91 -2.20 1.90 12.66
N GLU A 92 -2.91 2.53 13.61
CA GLU A 92 -2.58 2.49 15.05
C GLU A 92 -2.43 1.08 15.61
N LYS A 93 -3.18 0.11 15.08
CA LYS A 93 -3.15 -1.30 15.49
C LYS A 93 -2.26 -2.19 14.59
N PHE A 94 -1.50 -1.61 13.66
CA PHE A 94 -0.68 -2.37 12.73
C PHE A 94 0.29 -3.32 13.44
N PHE A 95 1.14 -2.80 14.30
CA PHE A 95 2.16 -3.60 15.01
C PHE A 95 1.55 -4.56 16.02
N GLU A 96 0.49 -4.15 16.74
CA GLU A 96 -0.21 -5.03 17.69
C GLU A 96 -0.79 -6.25 16.97
N HIS A 97 -1.55 -6.02 15.88
CA HIS A 97 -2.17 -7.11 15.14
C HIS A 97 -1.15 -7.99 14.40
N LEU A 98 -0.07 -7.40 13.90
CA LEU A 98 1.02 -8.14 13.28
C LEU A 98 1.73 -9.06 14.31
N HIS A 99 2.07 -8.54 15.48
CA HIS A 99 2.69 -9.31 16.54
C HIS A 99 1.80 -10.46 17.02
N MET A 100 0.52 -10.19 17.20
CA MET A 100 -0.47 -11.19 17.61
C MET A 100 -0.89 -12.15 16.49
N LYS A 101 -0.35 -12.00 15.27
CA LYS A 101 -0.76 -12.76 14.07
C LYS A 101 -2.28 -12.72 13.85
N ARG A 102 -2.87 -11.52 13.96
CA ARG A 102 -4.29 -11.29 13.77
C ARG A 102 -4.53 -10.57 12.45
N LEU A 103 -5.35 -11.15 11.59
CA LEU A 103 -5.85 -10.49 10.39
C LEU A 103 -7.18 -9.82 10.76
N VAL A 104 -7.13 -8.54 11.07
CA VAL A 104 -8.31 -7.75 11.45
C VAL A 104 -8.80 -6.96 10.26
N ILE A 105 -10.07 -7.13 9.93
CA ILE A 105 -10.73 -6.36 8.87
C ILE A 105 -11.11 -5.00 9.46
N ASP A 106 -10.72 -3.94 8.77
CA ASP A 106 -11.04 -2.57 9.17
C ASP A 106 -12.52 -2.24 8.98
N GLU A 107 -12.99 -1.19 9.66
CA GLU A 107 -14.41 -0.83 9.68
C GLU A 107 -14.94 -0.35 8.33
N ASN A 108 -14.11 0.31 7.54
CA ASN A 108 -14.48 0.93 6.26
C ASN A 108 -13.92 0.13 5.08
N ILE A 109 -14.55 -0.99 4.75
CA ILE A 109 -14.17 -1.79 3.59
C ILE A 109 -15.10 -1.51 2.39
N PRO A 110 -14.53 -1.10 1.25
CA PRO A 110 -15.34 -0.81 0.06
C PRO A 110 -15.92 -2.08 -0.59
N PHE A 111 -15.23 -3.23 -0.46
CA PHE A 111 -15.59 -4.50 -1.12
C PHE A 111 -15.60 -5.69 -0.15
N PRO A 112 -16.66 -5.87 0.66
CA PRO A 112 -16.69 -6.88 1.72
C PRO A 112 -16.49 -8.33 1.23
N VAL A 113 -17.11 -8.70 0.12
CA VAL A 113 -16.99 -10.05 -0.45
C VAL A 113 -15.56 -10.35 -0.88
N SER A 114 -14.96 -9.45 -1.65
CA SER A 114 -13.56 -9.58 -2.09
C SER A 114 -12.58 -9.58 -0.91
N THR A 115 -12.84 -8.81 0.14
CA THR A 115 -12.06 -8.83 1.38
C THR A 115 -12.13 -10.19 2.06
N TRP A 116 -13.32 -10.77 2.13
CA TRP A 116 -13.52 -12.11 2.69
C TRP A 116 -12.74 -13.16 1.90
N GLU A 117 -12.87 -13.16 0.58
CA GLU A 117 -12.13 -14.07 -0.30
C GLU A 117 -10.61 -13.92 -0.11
N ARG A 118 -10.11 -12.68 -0.05
CA ARG A 118 -8.69 -12.43 0.22
C ARG A 118 -8.23 -12.94 1.58
N SER A 119 -9.08 -12.93 2.59
CA SER A 119 -8.73 -13.42 3.92
C SER A 119 -8.35 -14.91 3.92
N TYR A 120 -8.90 -15.68 2.99
CA TYR A 120 -8.56 -17.11 2.85
C TYR A 120 -7.09 -17.35 2.47
N LYS A 121 -6.43 -16.41 1.79
CA LYS A 121 -4.99 -16.52 1.48
C LYS A 121 -4.13 -16.61 2.74
N TYR A 122 -4.63 -16.06 3.84
CA TYR A 122 -3.93 -16.00 5.13
C TYR A 122 -4.37 -17.12 6.09
N LYS A 123 -5.32 -17.95 5.68
CA LYS A 123 -5.80 -19.08 6.49
C LYS A 123 -4.65 -20.05 6.82
N GLY A 124 -4.48 -20.33 8.12
CA GLY A 124 -3.38 -21.15 8.61
C GLY A 124 -2.12 -20.39 9.04
N MET A 125 -1.96 -19.12 8.62
CA MET A 125 -0.86 -18.26 9.06
C MET A 125 -1.26 -17.29 10.15
N VAL A 126 -2.52 -16.87 10.17
CA VAL A 126 -3.05 -15.87 11.10
C VAL A 126 -4.47 -16.21 11.53
N THR A 127 -4.89 -15.66 12.67
CA THR A 127 -6.29 -15.71 13.13
C THR A 127 -7.08 -14.60 12.45
N ILE A 128 -8.12 -14.95 11.70
CA ILE A 128 -8.99 -13.97 11.06
C ILE A 128 -9.96 -13.42 12.11
N CYS A 129 -9.88 -12.11 12.34
CA CYS A 129 -10.75 -11.40 13.26
C CYS A 129 -11.65 -10.45 12.45
N VAL A 130 -12.96 -10.67 12.52
CA VAL A 130 -13.94 -9.74 12.00
C VAL A 130 -14.39 -8.85 13.16
N GLY A 131 -14.15 -7.56 13.08
CA GLY A 131 -14.53 -6.58 14.09
C GLY A 131 -16.06 -6.51 14.33
N ARG A 132 -16.55 -5.44 14.95
CA ARG A 132 -18.00 -5.26 15.29
C ARG A 132 -18.98 -5.43 14.11
N GLN A 133 -18.53 -5.45 12.90
CA GLN A 133 -19.33 -5.63 11.67
C GLN A 133 -19.80 -7.08 11.41
N ARG A 134 -19.66 -8.01 12.36
CA ARG A 134 -20.20 -9.37 12.24
C ARG A 134 -21.62 -9.42 11.66
N LYS A 135 -22.49 -8.48 12.06
CA LYS A 135 -23.88 -8.43 11.59
C LYS A 135 -24.04 -8.15 10.09
N ASN A 136 -23.17 -7.33 9.51
CA ASN A 136 -23.21 -6.98 8.09
C ASN A 136 -22.59 -8.07 7.21
N PHE A 137 -21.55 -8.73 7.66
CA PHE A 137 -20.91 -9.85 6.96
C PHE A 137 -21.85 -11.05 6.83
N TYR A 138 -22.55 -11.43 7.92
CA TYR A 138 -23.53 -12.53 7.89
C TYR A 138 -24.77 -12.21 7.05
N ARG A 139 -25.10 -10.94 6.84
CA ARG A 139 -26.18 -10.52 5.97
C ARG A 139 -25.87 -10.68 4.48
N LEU A 140 -24.61 -10.50 4.10
CA LEU A 140 -24.12 -10.64 2.72
C LEU A 140 -23.89 -12.11 2.32
N LEU A 141 -23.66 -13.01 3.29
CA LEU A 141 -23.49 -14.44 3.06
C LEU A 141 -24.82 -15.21 3.04
N LYS A 142 -25.96 -14.56 3.25
CA LYS A 142 -27.31 -15.14 3.18
C LYS A 142 -28.04 -14.83 1.87
N VAL A 143 -27.29 -14.72 0.78
CA VAL A 143 -27.87 -14.69 -0.57
C VAL A 143 -27.73 -16.07 -1.18
#